data_be0742c31b2e814d666303802dbfb3ec
#
_entry.id   be0742c31b2e814d666303802dbfb3ec
#
_cell.length_a   1.000
_cell.length_b   1.000
_cell.length_c   1.000
_cell.angle_alpha   90.00
_cell.angle_beta   90.00
_cell.angle_gamma   90.00
#
_symmetry.space_group_name_H-M   'P 1'
#
loop_
_entity.id
_entity.type
_entity.pdbx_description
1 polymer ?
#
loop_
_entity_poly.entity_id
_entity_poly.type
_entity_poly.pdbx_seq_one_letter_code
_entity_poly.pdbx_strand_id
1 'polypeptide(L)'
;MIKRVSIAAELALGAVAQLVLVRLHCTMSRTDSWQPAVIAFRVKSGWATAVLLTGPIDAPVVLDAGIVDLSDPKVPNSRQPYHDGIYVARKEGPQLERLLASVAAYSHRSLAALLSNYVAAGYRLSEAGLVVGSDCDPAVILNPHIRVHAAEGRLFRTVIEQALTHSGIPSSTFVERMLLAHAARVLRQSPAQLKKVVARLRPAAAERWRAEEKVATLAAWLLLASPVHHKSAA
;
A
#
# COMPACT_ATOMS: atom_id res chain seq x y z
N MET A 1 23.46 -68.11 4.00
CA MET A 1 23.83 -66.85 3.36
C MET A 1 22.70 -65.88 3.56
N ILE A 2 22.71 -65.12 4.67
CA ILE A 2 21.63 -64.26 5.13
C ILE A 2 21.96 -62.85 4.66
N LYS A 3 21.10 -62.25 3.81
CA LYS A 3 21.24 -60.88 3.33
C LYS A 3 20.98 -59.90 4.50
N ARG A 4 21.97 -59.07 4.85
CA ARG A 4 21.80 -57.91 5.72
C ARG A 4 21.00 -56.85 4.94
N VAL A 5 19.77 -56.61 5.35
CA VAL A 5 18.99 -55.45 4.93
C VAL A 5 19.48 -54.26 5.75
N SER A 6 19.82 -53.18 5.07
CA SER A 6 20.47 -52.01 5.65
C SER A 6 19.52 -51.22 6.54
N ILE A 7 19.86 -51.07 7.81
CA ILE A 7 19.12 -50.25 8.80
C ILE A 7 18.98 -48.77 8.33
N ALA A 8 19.81 -48.33 7.40
CA ALA A 8 19.75 -46.97 6.84
C ALA A 8 18.48 -46.70 5.99
N ALA A 9 17.85 -47.75 5.39
CA ALA A 9 16.65 -47.60 4.58
C ALA A 9 15.38 -47.38 5.44
N GLU A 10 15.32 -47.98 6.62
CA GLU A 10 14.18 -47.82 7.54
C GLU A 10 14.17 -46.44 8.24
N LEU A 11 15.34 -45.91 8.56
CA LEU A 11 15.46 -44.57 9.14
C LEU A 11 15.11 -43.46 8.13
N ALA A 12 15.41 -43.65 6.84
CA ALA A 12 15.03 -42.71 5.80
C ALA A 12 13.51 -42.65 5.53
N LEU A 13 12.84 -43.81 5.57
CA LEU A 13 11.36 -43.87 5.43
C LEU A 13 10.64 -43.22 6.63
N GLY A 14 11.15 -43.41 7.84
CA GLY A 14 10.61 -42.79 9.05
C GLY A 14 10.71 -41.26 9.02
N ALA A 15 11.85 -40.74 8.58
CA ALA A 15 12.07 -39.29 8.50
C ALA A 15 11.21 -38.61 7.43
N VAL A 16 11.01 -39.25 6.27
CA VAL A 16 10.13 -38.72 5.21
C VAL A 16 8.65 -38.77 5.64
N ALA A 17 8.21 -39.85 6.30
CA ALA A 17 6.85 -39.95 6.84
C ALA A 17 6.59 -38.89 7.93
N GLN A 18 7.58 -38.62 8.79
CA GLN A 18 7.49 -37.59 9.85
C GLN A 18 7.46 -36.18 9.25
N LEU A 19 8.23 -35.90 8.18
CA LEU A 19 8.21 -34.63 7.47
C LEU A 19 6.88 -34.42 6.72
N VAL A 20 6.29 -35.45 6.14
CA VAL A 20 4.99 -35.38 5.48
C VAL A 20 3.86 -35.21 6.50
N LEU A 21 3.93 -35.88 7.66
CA LEU A 21 2.96 -35.69 8.75
C LEU A 21 3.06 -34.30 9.38
N VAL A 22 4.25 -33.77 9.57
CA VAL A 22 4.45 -32.38 10.07
C VAL A 22 3.94 -31.37 9.04
N ARG A 23 4.16 -31.57 7.72
CA ARG A 23 3.58 -30.72 6.68
C ARG A 23 2.05 -30.85 6.60
N LEU A 24 1.48 -32.06 6.74
CA LEU A 24 0.03 -32.27 6.76
C LEU A 24 -0.62 -31.70 8.03
N HIS A 25 0.02 -31.76 9.19
CA HIS A 25 -0.48 -31.10 10.41
C HIS A 25 -0.36 -29.58 10.35
N CYS A 26 0.65 -29.04 9.66
CA CYS A 26 0.78 -27.59 9.45
C CYS A 26 -0.25 -27.04 8.44
N THR A 27 -0.81 -27.90 7.55
CA THR A 27 -1.85 -27.52 6.60
C THR A 27 -3.27 -27.67 7.14
N MET A 28 -3.49 -28.36 8.25
CA MET A 28 -4.84 -28.61 8.80
C MET A 28 -5.22 -27.75 10.02
N SER A 29 -4.38 -26.79 10.44
CA SER A 29 -4.70 -25.83 11.53
C SER A 29 -4.55 -24.37 11.09
N ARG A 30 -4.87 -24.05 9.85
CA ARG A 30 -5.25 -22.68 9.49
C ARG A 30 -6.75 -22.56 9.75
N THR A 31 -7.11 -22.30 10.99
CA THR A 31 -8.33 -21.53 11.24
C THR A 31 -8.20 -20.26 10.41
N ASP A 32 -9.19 -19.98 9.55
CA ASP A 32 -9.28 -18.78 8.70
C ASP A 32 -9.37 -17.47 9.51
N SER A 33 -8.41 -17.23 10.40
CA SER A 33 -8.31 -15.97 11.12
C SER A 33 -7.51 -14.98 10.28
N TRP A 34 -8.21 -14.34 9.33
CA TRP A 34 -7.69 -13.18 8.61
C TRP A 34 -7.24 -12.12 9.60
N GLN A 35 -5.99 -11.67 9.49
CA GLN A 35 -5.51 -10.57 10.31
C GLN A 35 -6.01 -9.25 9.73
N PRO A 36 -6.84 -8.49 10.45
CA PRO A 36 -7.30 -7.20 9.96
C PRO A 36 -6.12 -6.23 9.84
N ALA A 37 -6.10 -5.50 8.73
CA ALA A 37 -5.08 -4.52 8.44
C ALA A 37 -5.67 -3.35 7.65
N VAL A 38 -4.98 -2.22 7.69
CA VAL A 38 -5.24 -1.04 6.87
C VAL A 38 -4.03 -0.75 6.00
N ILE A 39 -4.26 -0.15 4.84
CA ILE A 39 -3.18 0.28 3.96
C ILE A 39 -3.26 1.78 3.73
N ALA A 40 -2.12 2.47 3.65
CA ALA A 40 -2.11 3.86 3.21
C ALA A 40 -1.04 4.10 2.16
N PHE A 41 -1.34 5.04 1.26
CA PHE A 41 -0.50 5.41 0.14
C PHE A 41 -0.10 6.88 0.25
N ARG A 42 1.19 7.19 0.22
CA ARG A 42 1.65 8.54 -0.08
C ARG A 42 1.84 8.65 -1.58
N VAL A 43 0.89 9.32 -2.24
CA VAL A 43 0.80 9.40 -3.71
C VAL A 43 1.76 10.44 -4.26
N LYS A 44 2.49 10.09 -5.30
CA LYS A 44 3.40 10.93 -6.08
C LYS A 44 3.14 10.73 -7.58
N SER A 45 3.73 11.58 -8.43
CA SER A 45 3.66 11.38 -9.88
C SER A 45 4.42 10.11 -10.27
N GLY A 46 3.70 9.12 -10.79
CA GLY A 46 4.22 7.85 -11.31
C GLY A 46 4.51 6.77 -10.28
N TRP A 47 4.34 7.01 -8.98
CA TRP A 47 4.54 6.02 -7.93
C TRP A 47 3.82 6.41 -6.64
N ALA A 48 3.72 5.47 -5.70
CA ALA A 48 3.28 5.74 -4.34
C ALA A 48 4.12 4.95 -3.34
N THR A 49 4.28 5.49 -2.12
CA THR A 49 4.73 4.69 -0.98
C THR A 49 3.50 4.06 -0.34
N ALA A 50 3.47 2.74 -0.27
CA ALA A 50 2.45 1.97 0.43
C ALA A 50 2.96 1.56 1.81
N VAL A 51 2.09 1.64 2.84
CA VAL A 51 2.37 1.15 4.19
C VAL A 51 1.19 0.30 4.64
N LEU A 52 1.47 -0.94 5.02
CA LEU A 52 0.50 -1.86 5.63
C LEU A 52 0.64 -1.78 7.15
N LEU A 53 -0.47 -1.55 7.84
CA LEU A 53 -0.50 -1.36 9.29
C LEU A 53 -1.60 -2.22 9.91
N THR A 54 -1.32 -2.73 11.12
CA THR A 54 -2.27 -3.49 11.94
C THR A 54 -2.12 -3.12 13.41
N GLY A 55 -2.86 -3.81 14.27
CA GLY A 55 -2.80 -3.67 15.73
C GLY A 55 -3.84 -2.70 16.29
N PRO A 56 -3.88 -2.57 17.61
CA PRO A 56 -4.76 -1.63 18.27
C PRO A 56 -4.25 -0.21 18.09
N ILE A 57 -5.15 0.78 18.27
CA ILE A 57 -4.85 2.20 18.04
C ILE A 57 -3.72 2.74 18.93
N ASP A 58 -3.56 2.20 20.11
CA ASP A 58 -2.53 2.58 21.10
C ASP A 58 -1.19 1.84 20.90
N ALA A 59 -1.19 0.76 20.13
CA ALA A 59 -0.01 -0.03 19.80
C ALA A 59 0.01 -0.46 18.31
N PRO A 60 0.04 0.50 17.35
CA PRO A 60 0.06 0.18 15.93
C PRO A 60 1.37 -0.52 15.53
N VAL A 61 1.27 -1.45 14.59
CA VAL A 61 2.40 -2.22 14.07
C VAL A 61 2.46 -2.07 12.56
N VAL A 62 3.58 -1.60 12.02
CA VAL A 62 3.84 -1.60 10.58
C VAL A 62 4.28 -3.00 10.16
N LEU A 63 3.51 -3.62 9.29
CA LEU A 63 3.75 -4.96 8.75
C LEU A 63 4.65 -4.92 7.53
N ASP A 64 4.40 -3.95 6.63
CA ASP A 64 5.16 -3.77 5.41
C ASP A 64 5.18 -2.30 4.99
N ALA A 65 6.23 -1.90 4.28
CA ALA A 65 6.36 -0.58 3.68
C ALA A 65 7.24 -0.66 2.43
N GLY A 66 6.72 -0.15 1.33
CA GLY A 66 7.43 -0.20 0.05
C GLY A 66 6.92 0.80 -0.98
N ILE A 67 7.60 0.85 -2.10
CA ILE A 67 7.20 1.65 -3.26
C ILE A 67 6.37 0.77 -4.19
N VAL A 68 5.26 1.31 -4.69
CA VAL A 68 4.48 0.75 -5.79
C VAL A 68 4.57 1.70 -6.98
N ASP A 69 5.06 1.19 -8.10
CA ASP A 69 5.14 1.96 -9.34
C ASP A 69 3.74 2.04 -9.99
N LEU A 70 3.38 3.25 -10.39
CA LEU A 70 2.10 3.59 -11.03
C LEU A 70 2.29 4.00 -12.50
N SER A 71 3.51 3.99 -13.00
CA SER A 71 3.86 4.31 -14.38
C SER A 71 4.83 3.27 -14.93
N ASP A 72 4.66 2.90 -16.21
CA ASP A 72 5.53 1.92 -16.86
C ASP A 72 6.90 2.57 -17.16
N PRO A 73 8.01 2.06 -16.57
CA PRO A 73 9.34 2.59 -16.82
C PRO A 73 9.79 2.41 -18.29
N LYS A 74 9.14 1.51 -19.04
CA LYS A 74 9.41 1.28 -20.47
C LYS A 74 8.68 2.26 -21.38
N VAL A 75 7.70 3.00 -20.86
CA VAL A 75 6.93 3.98 -21.62
C VAL A 75 7.40 5.39 -21.27
N PRO A 76 8.16 6.06 -22.14
CA PRO A 76 8.62 7.42 -21.91
C PRO A 76 7.45 8.36 -21.58
N ASN A 77 7.67 9.28 -20.64
CA ASN A 77 6.69 10.26 -20.17
C ASN A 77 5.48 9.69 -19.42
N SER A 78 5.35 8.37 -19.23
CA SER A 78 4.24 7.80 -18.44
C SER A 78 4.20 8.28 -16.99
N ARG A 79 5.35 8.69 -16.45
CA ARG A 79 5.46 9.27 -15.11
C ARG A 79 4.87 10.68 -15.00
N GLN A 80 4.91 11.44 -16.09
CA GLN A 80 4.40 12.81 -16.18
C GLN A 80 3.66 13.02 -17.51
N PRO A 81 2.50 12.34 -17.71
CA PRO A 81 1.84 12.28 -19.00
C PRO A 81 1.32 13.64 -19.47
N TYR A 82 0.99 14.55 -18.56
CA TYR A 82 0.51 15.88 -18.90
C TYR A 82 1.60 16.89 -19.20
N HIS A 83 2.90 16.56 -18.99
CA HIS A 83 4.02 17.41 -19.34
C HIS A 83 4.56 17.10 -20.74
N ASP A 84 4.90 18.15 -21.49
CA ASP A 84 5.57 18.10 -22.80
C ASP A 84 6.85 18.94 -22.80
N GLY A 85 7.70 18.68 -21.82
CA GLY A 85 8.90 19.46 -21.53
C GLY A 85 8.77 20.30 -20.26
N ILE A 86 9.81 21.12 -19.98
CA ILE A 86 9.84 21.96 -18.79
C ILE A 86 8.79 23.07 -18.92
N TYR A 87 7.84 23.11 -18.00
CA TYR A 87 6.75 24.09 -17.91
C TYR A 87 5.75 24.09 -19.08
N VAL A 88 5.78 23.08 -19.95
CA VAL A 88 4.87 22.97 -21.10
C VAL A 88 3.83 21.89 -20.82
N ALA A 89 2.55 22.27 -20.92
CA ALA A 89 1.45 21.31 -20.86
C ALA A 89 1.34 20.54 -22.18
N ARG A 90 1.19 19.22 -22.10
CA ARG A 90 0.90 18.38 -23.27
C ARG A 90 -0.49 18.72 -23.81
N LYS A 91 -0.59 18.85 -25.12
CA LYS A 91 -1.88 19.06 -25.80
C LYS A 91 -2.74 17.81 -25.71
N GLU A 92 -4.04 18.01 -25.60
CA GLU A 92 -5.01 16.94 -25.75
C GLU A 92 -4.89 16.26 -27.11
N GLY A 93 -5.16 14.95 -27.14
CA GLY A 93 -5.11 14.17 -28.38
C GLY A 93 -4.53 12.77 -28.18
N PRO A 94 -4.35 12.00 -29.27
CA PRO A 94 -4.05 10.57 -29.22
C PRO A 94 -2.77 10.20 -28.47
N GLN A 95 -1.79 11.11 -28.39
CA GLN A 95 -0.56 10.85 -27.63
C GLN A 95 -0.82 10.87 -26.12
N LEU A 96 -1.55 11.88 -25.62
CA LEU A 96 -1.93 11.96 -24.22
C LEU A 96 -2.82 10.77 -23.84
N GLU A 97 -3.82 10.45 -24.67
CA GLU A 97 -4.73 9.32 -24.43
C GLU A 97 -3.97 7.98 -24.28
N ARG A 98 -2.98 7.72 -25.16
CA ARG A 98 -2.13 6.53 -25.05
C ARG A 98 -1.33 6.50 -23.75
N LEU A 99 -0.79 7.64 -23.32
CA LEU A 99 -0.05 7.74 -22.05
C LEU A 99 -0.98 7.47 -20.84
N LEU A 100 -2.16 8.06 -20.83
CA LEU A 100 -3.15 7.85 -19.76
C LEU A 100 -3.61 6.39 -19.71
N ALA A 101 -3.89 5.78 -20.87
CA ALA A 101 -4.23 4.36 -20.95
C ALA A 101 -3.09 3.46 -20.44
N SER A 102 -1.83 3.79 -20.78
CA SER A 102 -0.66 3.09 -20.28
C SER A 102 -0.54 3.19 -18.75
N VAL A 103 -0.72 4.39 -18.19
CA VAL A 103 -0.70 4.61 -16.74
C VAL A 103 -1.81 3.79 -16.07
N ALA A 104 -3.04 3.85 -16.58
CA ALA A 104 -4.16 3.10 -16.03
C ALA A 104 -3.90 1.58 -16.02
N ALA A 105 -3.45 1.03 -17.16
CA ALA A 105 -3.16 -0.40 -17.29
C ALA A 105 -2.00 -0.85 -16.39
N TYR A 106 -0.93 -0.06 -16.30
CA TYR A 106 0.24 -0.40 -15.48
C TYR A 106 -0.10 -0.31 -13.98
N SER A 107 -0.72 0.80 -13.55
CA SER A 107 -1.15 0.99 -12.16
C SER A 107 -2.08 -0.11 -11.70
N HIS A 108 -3.06 -0.49 -12.53
CA HIS A 108 -3.99 -1.58 -12.20
C HIS A 108 -3.24 -2.89 -11.91
N ARG A 109 -2.28 -3.27 -12.76
CA ARG A 109 -1.49 -4.50 -12.55
C ARG A 109 -0.63 -4.42 -11.29
N SER A 110 0.08 -3.31 -11.07
CA SER A 110 0.95 -3.12 -9.90
C SER A 110 0.17 -3.16 -8.59
N LEU A 111 -0.97 -2.47 -8.55
CA LEU A 111 -1.83 -2.42 -7.37
C LEU A 111 -2.53 -3.75 -7.12
N ALA A 112 -3.04 -4.42 -8.16
CA ALA A 112 -3.64 -5.75 -8.03
C ALA A 112 -2.64 -6.76 -7.48
N ALA A 113 -1.39 -6.74 -7.95
CA ALA A 113 -0.33 -7.61 -7.44
C ALA A 113 -0.03 -7.31 -5.96
N LEU A 114 0.10 -6.03 -5.58
CA LEU A 114 0.35 -5.62 -4.19
C LEU A 114 -0.78 -6.11 -3.27
N LEU A 115 -2.03 -5.83 -3.60
CA LEU A 115 -3.20 -6.18 -2.79
C LEU A 115 -3.36 -7.71 -2.70
N SER A 116 -3.16 -8.43 -3.81
CA SER A 116 -3.21 -9.91 -3.83
C SER A 116 -2.12 -10.53 -2.96
N ASN A 117 -0.91 -9.96 -2.94
CA ASN A 117 0.17 -10.44 -2.08
C ASN A 117 -0.20 -10.31 -0.58
N TYR A 118 -0.84 -9.21 -0.18
CA TYR A 118 -1.28 -9.04 1.21
C TYR A 118 -2.41 -10.01 1.57
N VAL A 119 -3.37 -10.22 0.68
CA VAL A 119 -4.42 -11.24 0.86
C VAL A 119 -3.79 -12.64 0.96
N ALA A 120 -2.86 -13.00 0.08
CA ALA A 120 -2.17 -14.28 0.13
C ALA A 120 -1.33 -14.47 1.42
N ALA A 121 -0.83 -13.37 2.00
CA ALA A 121 -0.13 -13.38 3.29
C ALA A 121 -1.09 -13.48 4.50
N GLY A 122 -2.41 -13.55 4.29
CA GLY A 122 -3.41 -13.72 5.35
C GLY A 122 -3.94 -12.41 5.94
N TYR A 123 -3.72 -11.27 5.26
CA TYR A 123 -4.26 -9.98 5.70
C TYR A 123 -5.60 -9.66 5.05
N ARG A 124 -6.56 -9.19 5.84
CA ARG A 124 -7.82 -8.62 5.36
C ARG A 124 -7.75 -7.10 5.43
N LEU A 125 -7.69 -6.46 4.26
CA LEU A 125 -7.67 -5.01 4.17
C LEU A 125 -9.07 -4.45 4.37
N SER A 126 -9.28 -3.69 5.43
CA SER A 126 -10.58 -3.14 5.80
C SER A 126 -10.80 -1.73 5.28
N GLU A 127 -9.75 -0.94 5.13
CA GLU A 127 -9.79 0.45 4.68
C GLU A 127 -8.44 0.88 4.11
N ALA A 128 -8.47 1.86 3.19
CA ALA A 128 -7.28 2.47 2.61
C ALA A 128 -7.25 3.98 2.81
N GLY A 129 -6.03 4.55 2.97
CA GLY A 129 -5.81 5.99 3.03
C GLY A 129 -4.92 6.48 1.90
N LEU A 130 -5.31 7.57 1.23
CA LEU A 130 -4.50 8.21 0.20
C LEU A 130 -4.04 9.58 0.69
N VAL A 131 -2.74 9.77 0.80
CA VAL A 131 -2.17 11.08 1.13
C VAL A 131 -1.70 11.76 -0.13
N VAL A 132 -2.27 12.92 -0.42
CA VAL A 132 -2.02 13.73 -1.61
C VAL A 132 -1.45 15.10 -1.25
N GLY A 133 -0.71 15.73 -2.16
CA GLY A 133 -0.19 17.08 -1.97
C GLY A 133 -1.29 18.13 -1.93
N SER A 134 -2.26 18.02 -2.83
CA SER A 134 -3.46 18.86 -2.87
C SER A 134 -4.65 18.06 -3.41
N ASP A 135 -5.85 18.53 -3.11
CA ASP A 135 -7.11 17.99 -3.61
C ASP A 135 -7.90 19.05 -4.38
N CYS A 136 -7.19 19.91 -5.11
CA CYS A 136 -7.79 20.94 -5.94
C CYS A 136 -8.24 20.35 -7.28
N ASP A 137 -9.36 20.85 -7.83
CA ASP A 137 -9.76 20.56 -9.20
C ASP A 137 -8.80 21.27 -10.17
N PRO A 138 -8.10 20.55 -11.06
CA PRO A 138 -7.24 21.17 -12.05
C PRO A 138 -7.96 22.19 -12.96
N ALA A 139 -9.26 22.01 -13.20
CA ALA A 139 -10.05 22.88 -14.08
C ALA A 139 -10.16 24.33 -13.56
N VAL A 140 -10.12 24.54 -12.24
CA VAL A 140 -10.22 25.88 -11.63
C VAL A 140 -8.87 26.58 -11.48
N ILE A 141 -7.77 25.91 -11.82
CA ILE A 141 -6.42 26.45 -11.68
C ILE A 141 -6.06 27.27 -12.90
N LEU A 142 -5.87 28.58 -12.74
CA LEU A 142 -5.57 29.49 -13.85
C LEU A 142 -4.15 29.31 -14.38
N ASN A 143 -3.15 29.10 -13.50
CA ASN A 143 -1.77 28.91 -13.90
C ASN A 143 -1.59 27.56 -14.61
N PRO A 144 -1.20 27.53 -15.92
CA PRO A 144 -1.11 26.30 -16.69
C PRO A 144 -0.14 25.28 -16.10
N HIS A 145 1.00 25.71 -15.58
CA HIS A 145 2.00 24.84 -14.98
C HIS A 145 1.48 24.18 -13.70
N ILE A 146 0.85 24.94 -12.81
CA ILE A 146 0.25 24.40 -11.59
C ILE A 146 -0.91 23.47 -11.92
N ARG A 147 -1.69 23.80 -12.95
CA ARG A 147 -2.79 22.95 -13.46
C ARG A 147 -2.29 21.58 -13.88
N VAL A 148 -1.19 21.51 -14.62
CA VAL A 148 -0.60 20.23 -15.07
C VAL A 148 -0.17 19.37 -13.86
N HIS A 149 0.49 19.94 -12.87
CA HIS A 149 0.85 19.20 -11.66
C HIS A 149 -0.39 18.72 -10.87
N ALA A 150 -1.43 19.53 -10.83
CA ALA A 150 -2.69 19.13 -10.19
C ALA A 150 -3.37 17.98 -10.96
N ALA A 151 -3.35 18.04 -12.31
CA ALA A 151 -3.89 16.98 -13.16
C ALA A 151 -3.14 15.65 -12.96
N GLU A 152 -1.82 15.68 -12.85
CA GLU A 152 -1.02 14.49 -12.55
C GLU A 152 -1.32 13.95 -11.15
N GLY A 153 -1.37 14.81 -10.15
CA GLY A 153 -1.75 14.41 -8.79
C GLY A 153 -3.12 13.74 -8.74
N ARG A 154 -4.10 14.30 -9.49
CA ARG A 154 -5.44 13.71 -9.63
C ARG A 154 -5.40 12.35 -10.35
N LEU A 155 -4.66 12.24 -11.46
CA LEU A 155 -4.53 10.99 -12.21
C LEU A 155 -4.03 9.86 -11.32
N PHE A 156 -2.88 10.05 -10.64
CA PHE A 156 -2.28 8.98 -9.83
C PHE A 156 -3.07 8.67 -8.56
N ARG A 157 -3.84 9.61 -8.03
CA ARG A 157 -4.83 9.32 -7.01
C ARG A 157 -5.96 8.44 -7.57
N THR A 158 -6.55 8.85 -8.68
CA THR A 158 -7.71 8.17 -9.27
C THR A 158 -7.42 6.72 -9.65
N VAL A 159 -6.23 6.40 -10.17
CA VAL A 159 -5.90 5.00 -10.50
C VAL A 159 -5.77 4.13 -9.24
N ILE A 160 -5.34 4.69 -8.10
CA ILE A 160 -5.34 3.95 -6.83
C ILE A 160 -6.77 3.77 -6.32
N GLU A 161 -7.59 4.82 -6.31
CA GLU A 161 -8.99 4.77 -5.89
C GLU A 161 -9.78 3.73 -6.69
N GLN A 162 -9.58 3.68 -8.01
CA GLN A 162 -10.20 2.69 -8.89
C GLN A 162 -9.78 1.25 -8.55
N ALA A 163 -8.49 1.01 -8.31
CA ALA A 163 -7.98 -0.31 -7.93
C ALA A 163 -8.54 -0.78 -6.58
N LEU A 164 -8.63 0.13 -5.60
CA LEU A 164 -9.21 -0.14 -4.29
C LEU A 164 -10.70 -0.43 -4.38
N THR A 165 -11.44 0.37 -5.14
CA THR A 165 -12.87 0.16 -5.40
C THR A 165 -13.12 -1.19 -6.07
N HIS A 166 -12.32 -1.56 -7.06
CA HIS A 166 -12.40 -2.86 -7.72
C HIS A 166 -12.15 -4.03 -6.75
N SER A 167 -11.29 -3.81 -5.76
CA SER A 167 -10.99 -4.79 -4.71
C SER A 167 -11.97 -4.74 -3.51
N GLY A 168 -13.01 -3.90 -3.56
CA GLY A 168 -13.99 -3.73 -2.48
C GLY A 168 -13.43 -3.06 -1.22
N ILE A 169 -12.31 -2.33 -1.33
CA ILE A 169 -11.66 -1.66 -0.21
C ILE A 169 -12.09 -0.18 -0.20
N PRO A 170 -12.83 0.28 0.82
CA PRO A 170 -13.18 1.70 0.97
C PRO A 170 -11.92 2.53 1.18
N SER A 171 -11.91 3.76 0.66
CA SER A 171 -10.75 4.64 0.79
C SER A 171 -11.12 6.06 1.21
N SER A 172 -10.20 6.68 1.96
CA SER A 172 -10.28 8.07 2.42
C SER A 172 -9.07 8.86 1.92
N THR A 173 -9.29 10.10 1.43
CA THR A 173 -8.21 10.97 0.95
C THR A 173 -7.83 12.01 2.01
N PHE A 174 -6.54 12.17 2.24
CA PHE A 174 -5.95 13.13 3.17
C PHE A 174 -5.03 14.10 2.44
N VAL A 175 -5.19 15.40 2.67
CA VAL A 175 -4.23 16.41 2.18
C VAL A 175 -3.05 16.47 3.15
N GLU A 176 -1.83 16.28 2.65
CA GLU A 176 -0.61 16.12 3.48
C GLU A 176 -0.42 17.23 4.50
N ARG A 177 -0.59 18.51 4.09
CA ARG A 177 -0.43 19.67 4.98
C ARG A 177 -1.41 19.67 6.17
N MET A 178 -2.56 19.00 6.03
CA MET A 178 -3.60 18.93 7.08
C MET A 178 -3.49 17.66 7.93
N LEU A 179 -2.76 16.64 7.44
CA LEU A 179 -2.75 15.30 8.01
C LEU A 179 -2.30 15.30 9.47
N LEU A 180 -1.20 15.97 9.79
CA LEU A 180 -0.65 15.98 11.15
C LEU A 180 -1.59 16.63 12.16
N ALA A 181 -2.23 17.75 11.79
CA ALA A 181 -3.19 18.43 12.67
C ALA A 181 -4.47 17.57 12.84
N HIS A 182 -4.92 16.92 11.78
CA HIS A 182 -6.04 16.01 11.84
C HIS A 182 -5.74 14.80 12.74
N ALA A 183 -4.57 14.18 12.58
CA ALA A 183 -4.10 13.07 13.40
C ALA A 183 -3.98 13.47 14.89
N ALA A 184 -3.44 14.65 15.19
CA ALA A 184 -3.31 15.14 16.56
C ALA A 184 -4.67 15.22 17.27
N ARG A 185 -5.70 15.66 16.54
CA ARG A 185 -7.06 15.74 17.07
C ARG A 185 -7.69 14.35 17.28
N VAL A 186 -7.61 13.47 16.28
CA VAL A 186 -8.26 12.15 16.30
C VAL A 186 -7.58 11.21 17.30
N LEU A 187 -6.25 11.15 17.27
CA LEU A 187 -5.45 10.28 18.13
C LEU A 187 -5.21 10.87 19.53
N ARG A 188 -5.69 12.11 19.79
CA ARG A 188 -5.53 12.84 21.06
C ARG A 188 -4.08 12.89 21.53
N GLN A 189 -3.15 13.11 20.62
CA GLN A 189 -1.72 13.23 20.87
C GLN A 189 -1.16 14.53 20.29
N SER A 190 -0.13 15.07 20.92
CA SER A 190 0.53 16.26 20.36
C SER A 190 1.25 15.94 19.04
N PRO A 191 1.39 16.91 18.11
CA PRO A 191 2.14 16.74 16.88
C PRO A 191 3.56 16.21 17.09
N ALA A 192 4.21 16.63 18.18
CA ALA A 192 5.56 16.17 18.54
C ALA A 192 5.58 14.70 18.95
N GLN A 193 4.60 14.25 19.74
CA GLN A 193 4.44 12.83 20.11
C GLN A 193 4.18 11.97 18.88
N LEU A 194 3.25 12.37 17.99
CA LEU A 194 2.96 11.64 16.75
C LEU A 194 4.20 11.47 15.89
N LYS A 195 4.96 12.55 15.66
CA LYS A 195 6.22 12.47 14.90
C LYS A 195 7.21 11.50 15.53
N LYS A 196 7.34 11.50 16.87
CA LYS A 196 8.22 10.59 17.61
C LYS A 196 7.78 9.13 17.49
N VAL A 197 6.48 8.85 17.63
CA VAL A 197 5.93 7.49 17.49
C VAL A 197 6.13 6.97 16.07
N VAL A 198 5.69 7.72 15.06
CA VAL A 198 5.81 7.32 13.65
C VAL A 198 7.28 7.09 13.24
N ALA A 199 8.22 7.86 13.79
CA ALA A 199 9.64 7.64 13.53
C ALA A 199 10.16 6.30 14.08
N ARG A 200 9.51 5.75 15.12
CA ARG A 200 9.87 4.46 15.76
C ARG A 200 9.14 3.26 15.16
N LEU A 201 8.02 3.47 14.47
CA LEU A 201 7.22 2.41 13.85
C LEU A 201 7.88 1.76 12.62
N ARG A 202 9.15 1.98 12.41
CA ARG A 202 9.92 1.42 11.31
C ARG A 202 9.93 -0.11 11.42
N PRO A 203 9.56 -0.87 10.35
CA PRO A 203 9.77 -2.30 10.31
C PRO A 203 11.25 -2.65 10.45
N ALA A 204 11.56 -3.74 11.15
CA ALA A 204 12.95 -4.17 11.38
C ALA A 204 13.73 -4.41 10.07
N ALA A 205 13.03 -4.91 9.04
CA ALA A 205 13.59 -5.18 7.72
C ALA A 205 13.71 -3.94 6.81
N ALA A 206 13.16 -2.78 7.20
CA ALA A 206 13.21 -1.59 6.36
C ALA A 206 14.60 -0.94 6.39
N GLU A 207 15.28 -0.90 5.26
CA GLU A 207 16.59 -0.22 5.14
C GLU A 207 16.48 1.29 5.36
N ARG A 208 15.37 1.89 4.93
CA ARG A 208 15.11 3.34 4.97
C ARG A 208 13.73 3.64 5.53
N TRP A 209 13.62 4.75 6.27
CA TRP A 209 12.38 5.25 6.82
C TRP A 209 12.30 6.76 6.58
N ARG A 210 11.87 7.10 5.36
CA ARG A 210 11.85 8.46 4.83
C ARG A 210 10.59 9.23 5.24
N ALA A 211 10.44 10.42 4.72
CA ALA A 211 9.26 11.25 4.96
C ALA A 211 7.98 10.61 4.42
N GLU A 212 8.06 9.98 3.24
CA GLU A 212 6.94 9.36 2.57
C GLU A 212 6.35 8.20 3.38
N GLU A 213 7.19 7.28 3.89
CA GLU A 213 6.76 6.17 4.74
C GLU A 213 6.13 6.68 6.04
N LYS A 214 6.72 7.71 6.66
CA LYS A 214 6.19 8.31 7.89
C LYS A 214 4.83 8.96 7.68
N VAL A 215 4.65 9.64 6.55
CA VAL A 215 3.37 10.27 6.17
C VAL A 215 2.30 9.21 5.89
N ALA A 216 2.62 8.16 5.13
CA ALA A 216 1.72 7.05 4.88
C ALA A 216 1.37 6.30 6.17
N THR A 217 2.34 6.07 7.06
CA THR A 217 2.12 5.44 8.38
C THR A 217 1.14 6.26 9.24
N LEU A 218 1.28 7.58 9.25
CA LEU A 218 0.38 8.44 10.02
C LEU A 218 -1.07 8.37 9.48
N ALA A 219 -1.24 8.30 8.17
CA ALA A 219 -2.55 8.11 7.55
C ALA A 219 -3.12 6.73 7.87
N ALA A 220 -2.32 5.65 7.76
CA ALA A 220 -2.75 4.31 8.14
C ALA A 220 -3.14 4.23 9.63
N TRP A 221 -2.41 4.90 10.51
CA TRP A 221 -2.76 4.95 11.93
C TRP A 221 -4.10 5.66 12.19
N LEU A 222 -4.43 6.70 11.43
CA LEU A 222 -5.75 7.33 11.48
C LEU A 222 -6.87 6.37 11.12
N LEU A 223 -6.66 5.48 10.15
CA LEU A 223 -7.67 4.50 9.75
C LEU A 223 -7.96 3.48 10.86
N LEU A 224 -6.97 3.12 11.69
CA LEU A 224 -7.22 2.27 12.87
C LEU A 224 -8.16 2.93 13.89
N ALA A 225 -8.26 4.27 13.88
CA ALA A 225 -9.19 5.02 14.73
C ALA A 225 -10.60 5.14 14.14
N SER A 226 -10.81 4.67 12.91
CA SER A 226 -12.11 4.75 12.22
C SER A 226 -13.14 3.81 12.86
N PRO A 227 -14.44 4.21 12.93
CA PRO A 227 -15.51 3.38 13.49
C PRO A 227 -15.70 2.03 12.80
N VAL A 228 -15.25 1.90 11.56
CA VAL A 228 -15.30 0.65 10.78
C VAL A 228 -14.49 -0.46 11.45
N HIS A 229 -13.37 -0.12 12.09
CA HIS A 229 -12.54 -1.10 12.82
C HIS A 229 -13.14 -1.56 14.15
N HIS A 230 -13.91 -0.68 14.83
CA HIS A 230 -14.48 -1.03 16.15
C HIS A 230 -15.68 -2.01 16.07
N LYS A 231 -16.30 -2.21 14.89
CA LYS A 231 -17.42 -3.14 14.71
C LYS A 231 -17.01 -4.59 14.42
N SER A 232 -15.73 -4.86 14.17
CA SER A 232 -15.24 -6.21 13.82
C SER A 232 -14.60 -6.97 15.00
N ALA A 233 -14.52 -6.36 16.18
CA ALA A 233 -13.90 -6.93 17.40
C ALA A 233 -14.90 -7.29 18.52
N ALA A 234 -16.22 -7.27 18.20
CA ALA A 234 -17.29 -7.65 19.14
C ALA A 234 -17.96 -8.96 18.72
#